data_db60eea9fb88f0a669ebb83cb28154bb
#
_entry.id   db60eea9fb88f0a669ebb83cb28154bb
#
_cell.length_a   1.000
_cell.length_b   1.000
_cell.length_c   1.000
_cell.angle_alpha   90.00
_cell.angle_beta   90.00
_cell.angle_gamma   90.00
#
_symmetry.space_group_name_H-M   'P 1'
#
loop_
_entity.id
_entity.type
_entity.pdbx_description
1 polymer ?
#
loop_
_entity_poly.entity_id
_entity_poly.type
_entity_poly.pdbx_seq_one_letter_code
_entity_poly.pdbx_strand_id
1 'polypeptide(L)'
;MAQRRNRRAVDAPQVASRLDRAVGRGATFPPWAAVVVLAVMLLAIWYVVHSTGGTQRAMPHLFYFPVILAVLPFGIRGALVTALVATILCGPLTPLSTATGEAQQVFSWVFRGLMFALIGTMASLAVTVRTRYAEQQLTSDVRAAMGAPRTRHVDESIVPLVAKVLADRSFHPVYQPIYSLEDGRLIAVEALTRFDVRPYRTPDRWFAAAESVGQGIDLELAAIEAALEGTRSLPHDVILSVNASPATLGDPRLRDLIHQNPERELIVEITEHAVVADYHLLKGIVGKLRALGVRIAVDDAGAGFSSLQHIVQLGPETIKVDISLTQGVSTSPLRRALAGSLIEFAQRTGAELVVEGLEEVHDLITWIALGADAVQGYLVGRPGALPVAEVNELIASLRSERAEQR
;
A
#
# COMPACT_ATOMS: atom_id res chain seq x y z
N MET A 1 8.60 37.36 50.41
CA MET A 1 7.83 36.10 50.55
C MET A 1 7.73 35.45 49.17
N ALA A 2 8.59 34.47 48.91
CA ALA A 2 8.70 33.81 47.63
C ALA A 2 8.26 32.34 47.79
N GLN A 3 7.15 31.98 47.13
CA GLN A 3 6.70 30.59 47.11
C GLN A 3 7.39 29.83 45.99
N ARG A 4 8.28 28.91 46.38
CA ARG A 4 8.88 27.88 45.51
C ARG A 4 7.79 26.87 45.09
N ARG A 5 7.45 26.80 43.83
CA ARG A 5 6.72 25.67 43.23
C ARG A 5 7.71 24.56 42.89
N ASN A 6 7.66 23.51 43.66
CA ASN A 6 8.40 22.27 43.52
C ASN A 6 7.76 21.47 42.35
N ARG A 7 8.34 21.47 41.13
CA ARG A 7 7.99 20.56 40.06
C ARG A 7 8.75 19.24 40.30
N ARG A 8 8.04 18.22 40.75
CA ARG A 8 8.56 16.84 40.76
C ARG A 8 8.89 16.44 39.32
N ALA A 9 10.17 16.30 39.02
CA ALA A 9 10.64 15.59 37.85
C ALA A 9 10.25 14.11 38.01
N VAL A 10 9.44 13.60 37.13
CA VAL A 10 9.13 12.17 37.03
C VAL A 10 10.36 11.50 36.43
N ASP A 11 11.00 10.62 37.20
CA ASP A 11 12.21 9.89 36.80
C ASP A 11 11.96 9.04 35.53
N ALA A 12 12.44 9.51 34.41
CA ALA A 12 12.38 8.85 33.10
C ALA A 12 12.94 7.40 33.09
N PRO A 13 13.98 7.04 33.91
CA PRO A 13 14.46 5.66 33.90
C PRO A 13 13.51 4.63 34.53
N GLN A 14 12.59 5.03 35.43
CA GLN A 14 11.64 4.10 36.04
C GLN A 14 10.44 3.76 35.12
N VAL A 15 10.08 4.64 34.19
CA VAL A 15 9.02 4.39 33.21
C VAL A 15 9.54 3.45 32.13
N ALA A 16 10.76 3.64 31.63
CA ALA A 16 11.39 2.75 30.66
C ALA A 16 11.53 1.31 31.20
N SER A 17 11.94 1.13 32.45
CA SER A 17 12.09 -0.19 33.10
C SER A 17 10.75 -0.90 33.40
N ARG A 18 9.63 -0.17 33.43
CA ARG A 18 8.29 -0.73 33.56
C ARG A 18 7.70 -1.11 32.20
N LEU A 19 8.01 -0.37 31.15
CA LEU A 19 7.64 -0.68 29.76
C LEU A 19 8.40 -1.91 29.26
N ASP A 20 9.72 -2.03 29.51
CA ASP A 20 10.49 -3.22 29.16
C ASP A 20 9.98 -4.47 29.89
N ARG A 21 9.51 -4.35 31.12
CA ARG A 21 8.89 -5.46 31.87
C ARG A 21 7.48 -5.81 31.40
N ALA A 22 6.75 -4.88 30.81
CA ALA A 22 5.40 -5.11 30.25
C ALA A 22 5.47 -5.73 28.85
N VAL A 23 6.40 -5.27 28.00
CA VAL A 23 6.64 -5.79 26.66
C VAL A 23 7.28 -7.19 26.70
N GLY A 24 8.15 -7.46 27.70
CA GLY A 24 8.75 -8.79 27.90
C GLY A 24 7.79 -9.86 28.47
N ARG A 25 6.55 -9.51 28.81
CA ARG A 25 5.50 -10.43 29.31
C ARG A 25 4.39 -10.73 28.32
N GLY A 26 4.56 -10.42 27.03
CA GLY A 26 3.79 -11.08 25.99
C GLY A 26 4.05 -12.59 26.14
N ALA A 27 3.01 -13.40 26.41
CA ALA A 27 3.12 -14.82 26.69
C ALA A 27 3.87 -15.54 25.56
N THR A 28 5.20 -15.57 25.66
CA THR A 28 6.02 -16.41 24.79
C THR A 28 5.80 -17.84 25.29
N PHE A 29 5.05 -18.60 24.53
CA PHE A 29 4.96 -20.04 24.73
C PHE A 29 6.39 -20.58 24.84
N PRO A 30 6.73 -21.30 25.91
CA PRO A 30 8.08 -21.82 26.06
C PRO A 30 8.38 -22.75 24.89
N PRO A 31 9.59 -22.73 24.30
CA PRO A 31 9.92 -23.50 23.09
C PRO A 31 9.57 -24.98 23.19
N TRP A 32 9.74 -25.57 24.39
CA TRP A 32 9.38 -26.98 24.61
C TRP A 32 7.88 -27.24 24.47
N ALA A 33 7.01 -26.29 24.89
CA ALA A 33 5.55 -26.44 24.77
C ALA A 33 5.12 -26.38 23.29
N ALA A 34 5.77 -25.51 22.50
CA ALA A 34 5.53 -25.48 21.05
C ALA A 34 5.93 -26.80 20.37
N VAL A 35 7.06 -27.41 20.78
CA VAL A 35 7.47 -28.72 20.29
C VAL A 35 6.45 -29.80 20.67
N VAL A 36 5.95 -29.80 21.91
CA VAL A 36 4.93 -30.73 22.36
C VAL A 36 3.63 -30.61 21.55
N VAL A 37 3.16 -29.38 21.34
CA VAL A 37 1.95 -29.10 20.54
C VAL A 37 2.13 -29.61 19.11
N LEU A 38 3.25 -29.32 18.47
CA LEU A 38 3.53 -29.77 17.11
C LEU A 38 3.62 -31.31 17.04
N ALA A 39 4.26 -31.96 18.01
CA ALA A 39 4.35 -33.44 18.08
C ALA A 39 2.96 -34.08 18.24
N VAL A 40 2.13 -33.54 19.14
CA VAL A 40 0.76 -34.01 19.34
C VAL A 40 -0.07 -33.83 18.07
N MET A 41 0.04 -32.65 17.40
CA MET A 41 -0.65 -32.44 16.13
C MET A 41 -0.21 -33.42 15.04
N LEU A 42 1.09 -33.65 14.88
CA LEU A 42 1.62 -34.58 13.88
C LEU A 42 1.13 -36.01 14.12
N LEU A 43 1.14 -36.44 15.38
CA LEU A 43 0.66 -37.80 15.75
C LEU A 43 -0.87 -37.91 15.59
N ALA A 44 -1.63 -36.90 15.97
CA ALA A 44 -3.08 -36.90 15.79
C ALA A 44 -3.46 -36.92 14.29
N ILE A 45 -2.79 -36.14 13.45
CA ILE A 45 -3.02 -36.17 12.01
C ILE A 45 -2.61 -37.50 11.41
N TRP A 46 -1.47 -38.06 11.82
CA TRP A 46 -1.05 -39.38 11.41
C TRP A 46 -2.09 -40.47 11.76
N TYR A 47 -2.63 -40.43 12.98
CA TYR A 47 -3.68 -41.34 13.42
C TYR A 47 -4.95 -41.20 12.57
N VAL A 48 -5.37 -39.96 12.26
CA VAL A 48 -6.52 -39.69 11.39
C VAL A 48 -6.26 -40.24 9.99
N VAL A 49 -5.11 -40.01 9.39
CA VAL A 49 -4.76 -40.51 8.05
C VAL A 49 -4.77 -42.04 8.05
N HIS A 50 -4.21 -42.67 9.08
CA HIS A 50 -4.17 -44.13 9.20
C HIS A 50 -5.57 -44.73 9.39
N SER A 51 -6.42 -44.16 10.27
CA SER A 51 -7.77 -44.64 10.59
C SER A 51 -8.78 -44.39 9.46
N THR A 52 -8.52 -43.41 8.60
CA THR A 52 -9.44 -43.09 7.48
C THR A 52 -9.14 -43.86 6.19
N GLY A 53 -8.21 -44.78 6.19
CA GLY A 53 -7.96 -45.70 5.06
C GLY A 53 -6.61 -45.49 4.37
N GLY A 54 -5.69 -44.73 4.97
CA GLY A 54 -4.35 -44.47 4.43
C GLY A 54 -4.25 -43.23 3.57
N THR A 55 -3.24 -43.20 2.70
CA THR A 55 -2.90 -41.99 1.94
C THR A 55 -3.62 -41.82 0.60
N GLN A 56 -4.53 -42.71 0.25
CA GLN A 56 -5.37 -42.59 -0.95
C GLN A 56 -6.34 -41.42 -0.90
N ARG A 57 -6.70 -40.94 0.29
CA ARG A 57 -7.63 -39.82 0.49
C ARG A 57 -6.90 -38.51 0.66
N ALA A 58 -7.65 -37.40 0.68
CA ALA A 58 -7.09 -36.05 0.85
C ALA A 58 -6.52 -35.77 2.25
N MET A 59 -6.70 -36.65 3.24
CA MET A 59 -6.29 -36.46 4.63
C MET A 59 -4.80 -36.13 4.85
N PRO A 60 -3.85 -36.63 4.04
CA PRO A 60 -2.44 -36.21 4.12
C PRO A 60 -2.20 -34.71 4.01
N HIS A 61 -3.08 -33.95 3.38
CA HIS A 61 -2.96 -32.50 3.28
C HIS A 61 -3.09 -31.80 4.63
N LEU A 62 -3.64 -32.42 5.65
CA LEU A 62 -3.70 -31.87 7.01
C LEU A 62 -2.30 -31.63 7.60
N PHE A 63 -1.25 -32.30 7.13
CA PHE A 63 0.13 -32.03 7.57
C PHE A 63 0.65 -30.64 7.22
N TYR A 64 0.01 -29.91 6.30
CA TYR A 64 0.38 -28.52 6.05
C TYR A 64 0.18 -27.63 7.29
N PHE A 65 -0.81 -27.90 8.13
CA PHE A 65 -1.09 -27.10 9.32
C PHE A 65 0.09 -27.06 10.32
N PRO A 66 0.62 -28.21 10.82
CA PRO A 66 1.77 -28.17 11.72
C PRO A 66 3.03 -27.64 11.05
N VAL A 67 3.23 -27.83 9.73
CA VAL A 67 4.38 -27.28 8.99
C VAL A 67 4.33 -25.74 8.99
N ILE A 68 3.16 -25.14 8.68
CA ILE A 68 2.99 -23.69 8.69
C ILE A 68 3.08 -23.16 10.13
N LEU A 69 2.47 -23.84 11.11
CA LEU A 69 2.47 -23.40 12.51
C LEU A 69 3.88 -23.39 13.11
N ALA A 70 4.75 -24.34 12.69
CA ALA A 70 6.13 -24.41 13.15
C ALA A 70 6.98 -23.19 12.77
N VAL A 71 6.54 -22.42 11.76
CA VAL A 71 7.23 -21.18 11.34
C VAL A 71 7.21 -20.14 12.47
N LEU A 72 6.11 -20.03 13.22
CA LEU A 72 5.93 -18.98 14.23
C LEU A 72 7.00 -19.04 15.36
N PRO A 73 7.23 -20.21 16.03
CA PRO A 73 8.23 -20.30 17.08
C PRO A 73 9.66 -20.59 16.59
N PHE A 74 9.83 -21.22 15.42
CA PHE A 74 11.14 -21.75 15.00
C PHE A 74 11.62 -21.30 13.62
N GLY A 75 10.85 -20.45 12.93
CA GLY A 75 11.19 -19.96 11.59
C GLY A 75 11.32 -21.07 10.55
N ILE A 76 12.17 -20.84 9.53
CA ILE A 76 12.38 -21.77 8.43
C ILE A 76 12.92 -23.14 8.89
N ARG A 77 13.77 -23.16 9.92
CA ARG A 77 14.33 -24.42 10.45
C ARG A 77 13.23 -25.30 11.04
N GLY A 78 12.31 -24.71 11.79
CA GLY A 78 11.17 -25.42 12.36
C GLY A 78 10.24 -25.97 11.27
N ALA A 79 9.93 -25.17 10.27
CA ALA A 79 9.12 -25.60 9.13
C ALA A 79 9.74 -26.80 8.39
N LEU A 80 11.04 -26.76 8.10
CA LEU A 80 11.74 -27.83 7.37
C LEU A 80 11.84 -29.11 8.20
N VAL A 81 12.14 -29.02 9.51
CA VAL A 81 12.16 -30.19 10.40
C VAL A 81 10.76 -30.79 10.50
N THR A 82 9.73 -29.98 10.69
CA THR A 82 8.34 -30.49 10.76
C THR A 82 7.89 -31.09 9.43
N ALA A 83 8.28 -30.50 8.29
CA ALA A 83 8.01 -31.04 6.96
C ALA A 83 8.70 -32.42 6.76
N LEU A 84 9.93 -32.58 7.24
CA LEU A 84 10.64 -33.86 7.18
C LEU A 84 9.92 -34.91 8.03
N VAL A 85 9.54 -34.60 9.27
CA VAL A 85 8.80 -35.53 10.14
C VAL A 85 7.44 -35.89 9.52
N ALA A 86 6.69 -34.91 9.02
CA ALA A 86 5.44 -35.12 8.31
C ALA A 86 5.61 -36.05 7.10
N THR A 87 6.71 -35.88 6.34
CA THR A 87 7.05 -36.72 5.20
C THR A 87 7.27 -38.18 5.62
N ILE A 88 8.00 -38.41 6.71
CA ILE A 88 8.26 -39.75 7.24
C ILE A 88 6.96 -40.41 7.73
N LEU A 89 6.15 -39.68 8.51
CA LEU A 89 4.87 -40.18 9.02
C LEU A 89 3.89 -40.50 7.89
N CYS A 90 3.79 -39.66 6.89
CA CYS A 90 2.84 -39.75 5.78
C CYS A 90 3.37 -40.61 4.62
N GLY A 91 4.68 -40.97 4.63
CA GLY A 91 5.35 -41.79 3.62
C GLY A 91 5.54 -43.23 4.08
N PRO A 92 6.76 -43.59 4.53
CA PRO A 92 7.09 -45.00 4.84
C PRO A 92 6.29 -45.57 6.01
N LEU A 93 5.75 -44.76 6.92
CA LEU A 93 4.99 -45.20 8.08
C LEU A 93 3.47 -45.33 7.84
N THR A 94 2.99 -45.00 6.65
CA THR A 94 1.56 -45.09 6.32
C THR A 94 1.40 -45.78 4.96
N PRO A 95 0.63 -46.88 4.86
CA PRO A 95 0.38 -47.56 3.58
C PRO A 95 -0.51 -46.72 2.67
N LEU A 96 -0.54 -47.01 1.37
CA LEU A 96 -1.45 -46.40 0.42
C LEU A 96 -2.91 -46.64 0.84
N SER A 97 -3.21 -47.91 1.21
CA SER A 97 -4.48 -48.32 1.76
C SER A 97 -4.26 -49.17 3.02
N THR A 98 -4.86 -48.78 4.15
CA THR A 98 -4.79 -49.57 5.39
C THR A 98 -5.61 -50.84 5.32
N ALA A 99 -6.60 -50.94 4.42
CA ALA A 99 -7.43 -52.14 4.24
C ALA A 99 -6.70 -53.24 3.46
N THR A 100 -5.86 -52.89 2.50
CA THR A 100 -5.15 -53.86 1.66
C THR A 100 -3.67 -54.05 2.04
N GLY A 101 -3.11 -53.16 2.87
CA GLY A 101 -1.70 -53.13 3.21
C GLY A 101 -0.79 -52.71 2.05
N GLU A 102 -1.33 -52.16 0.98
CA GLU A 102 -0.60 -51.76 -0.22
C GLU A 102 0.39 -50.63 0.08
N ALA A 103 1.66 -50.83 -0.30
CA ALA A 103 2.71 -49.85 -0.09
C ALA A 103 2.60 -48.69 -1.07
N GLN A 104 2.96 -47.48 -0.63
CA GLN A 104 3.04 -46.30 -1.48
C GLN A 104 4.25 -46.37 -2.43
N GLN A 105 4.09 -45.79 -3.63
CA GLN A 105 5.23 -45.56 -4.51
C GLN A 105 6.15 -44.45 -3.89
N VAL A 106 7.46 -44.71 -3.93
CA VAL A 106 8.46 -43.78 -3.36
C VAL A 106 8.29 -42.36 -3.91
N PHE A 107 8.06 -42.23 -5.21
CA PHE A 107 7.86 -40.95 -5.85
C PHE A 107 6.71 -40.11 -5.22
N SER A 108 5.58 -40.77 -4.89
CA SER A 108 4.38 -40.09 -4.38
C SER A 108 4.61 -39.43 -3.01
N TRP A 109 5.27 -40.11 -2.07
CA TRP A 109 5.51 -39.53 -0.76
C TRP A 109 6.71 -38.58 -0.73
N VAL A 110 7.74 -38.80 -1.58
CA VAL A 110 8.85 -37.83 -1.75
C VAL A 110 8.33 -36.54 -2.34
N PHE A 111 7.50 -36.58 -3.40
CA PHE A 111 6.89 -35.40 -3.98
C PHE A 111 6.04 -34.61 -2.96
N ARG A 112 5.27 -35.32 -2.14
CA ARG A 112 4.48 -34.75 -1.07
C ARG A 112 5.35 -34.04 -0.02
N GLY A 113 6.48 -34.66 0.33
CA GLY A 113 7.48 -34.07 1.22
C GLY A 113 8.10 -32.80 0.68
N LEU A 114 8.41 -32.77 -0.62
CA LEU A 114 8.86 -31.54 -1.29
C LEU A 114 7.80 -30.44 -1.23
N MET A 115 6.53 -30.78 -1.38
CA MET A 115 5.42 -29.81 -1.24
C MET A 115 5.31 -29.29 0.20
N PHE A 116 5.47 -30.12 1.23
CA PHE A 116 5.52 -29.67 2.62
C PHE A 116 6.68 -28.70 2.86
N ALA A 117 7.87 -29.01 2.35
CA ALA A 117 9.04 -28.15 2.47
C ALA A 117 8.85 -26.81 1.73
N LEU A 118 8.31 -26.85 0.52
CA LEU A 118 8.03 -25.64 -0.28
C LEU A 118 7.04 -24.71 0.44
N ILE A 119 5.91 -25.23 0.91
CA ILE A 119 4.90 -24.45 1.61
C ILE A 119 5.44 -23.89 2.92
N GLY A 120 6.20 -24.69 3.68
CA GLY A 120 6.87 -24.22 4.90
C GLY A 120 7.87 -23.09 4.64
N THR A 121 8.63 -23.19 3.54
CA THR A 121 9.59 -22.14 3.13
C THR A 121 8.87 -20.86 2.70
N MET A 122 7.80 -20.97 1.90
CA MET A 122 7.00 -19.82 1.48
C MET A 122 6.33 -19.13 2.68
N ALA A 123 5.77 -19.91 3.61
CA ALA A 123 5.18 -19.37 4.84
C ALA A 123 6.24 -18.65 5.70
N SER A 124 7.44 -19.22 5.81
CA SER A 124 8.54 -18.57 6.53
C SER A 124 8.99 -17.27 5.89
N LEU A 125 9.09 -17.24 4.56
CA LEU A 125 9.43 -16.02 3.83
C LEU A 125 8.37 -14.93 4.06
N ALA A 126 7.09 -15.28 3.95
CA ALA A 126 5.99 -14.34 4.19
C ALA A 126 6.01 -13.76 5.61
N VAL A 127 6.23 -14.62 6.64
CA VAL A 127 6.36 -14.16 8.03
C VAL A 127 7.59 -13.27 8.20
N THR A 128 8.74 -13.63 7.63
CA THR A 128 9.99 -12.85 7.76
C THR A 128 9.86 -11.48 7.08
N VAL A 129 9.23 -11.42 5.91
CA VAL A 129 8.96 -10.16 5.22
C VAL A 129 8.04 -9.29 6.09
N ARG A 130 6.95 -9.86 6.59
CA ARG A 130 6.00 -9.14 7.45
C ARG A 130 6.62 -8.62 8.75
N THR A 131 7.46 -9.42 9.43
CA THR A 131 8.13 -8.99 10.67
C THR A 131 9.14 -7.89 10.40
N ARG A 132 9.90 -7.94 9.31
CA ARG A 132 10.82 -6.86 8.93
C ARG A 132 10.09 -5.54 8.65
N TYR A 133 8.96 -5.57 7.96
CA TYR A 133 8.13 -4.38 7.76
C TYR A 133 7.56 -3.86 9.07
N ALA A 134 7.05 -4.73 9.96
CA ALA A 134 6.53 -4.34 11.26
C ALA A 134 7.62 -3.76 12.18
N GLU A 135 8.83 -4.31 12.18
CA GLU A 135 9.97 -3.77 12.94
C GLU A 135 10.44 -2.41 12.38
N GLN A 136 10.43 -2.24 11.06
CA GLN A 136 10.73 -0.94 10.46
C GLN A 136 9.67 0.11 10.81
N GLN A 137 8.40 -0.24 10.80
CA GLN A 137 7.31 0.63 11.25
C GLN A 137 7.40 0.94 12.75
N LEU A 138 7.57 -0.07 13.61
CA LEU A 138 7.73 0.13 15.06
C LEU A 138 8.93 1.02 15.40
N THR A 139 10.06 0.83 14.72
CA THR A 139 11.25 1.68 14.93
C THR A 139 11.03 3.11 14.43
N SER A 140 10.24 3.31 13.37
CA SER A 140 9.86 4.65 12.91
C SER A 140 8.87 5.31 13.86
N ASP A 141 7.87 4.57 14.35
CA ASP A 141 6.82 5.07 15.24
C ASP A 141 7.35 5.37 16.64
N VAL A 142 8.23 4.52 17.20
CA VAL A 142 8.91 4.77 18.48
C VAL A 142 9.85 5.97 18.38
N ARG A 143 10.55 6.15 17.27
CA ARG A 143 11.38 7.35 17.03
C ARG A 143 10.53 8.62 16.86
N ALA A 144 9.37 8.53 16.22
CA ALA A 144 8.43 9.64 16.09
C ALA A 144 7.80 10.00 17.45
N ALA A 145 7.41 8.99 18.26
CA ALA A 145 6.80 9.20 19.58
C ALA A 145 7.77 9.70 20.64
N MET A 146 9.07 9.39 20.54
CA MET A 146 10.08 9.83 21.51
C MET A 146 10.61 11.25 21.26
N GLY A 147 10.09 11.97 20.24
CA GLY A 147 10.54 13.36 19.97
C GLY A 147 12.03 13.46 19.66
N ALA A 148 12.68 12.34 19.38
CA ALA A 148 14.08 12.36 18.98
C ALA A 148 14.16 13.09 17.64
N PRO A 149 14.93 14.18 17.52
CA PRO A 149 15.14 14.80 16.25
C PRO A 149 15.64 13.72 15.31
N ARG A 150 14.96 13.57 14.16
CA ARG A 150 15.48 12.76 13.06
C ARG A 150 16.88 13.30 12.77
N THR A 151 17.93 12.68 13.36
CA THR A 151 19.27 12.79 12.83
C THR A 151 19.34 11.95 11.56
N ARG A 152 18.51 12.30 10.53
CA ARG A 152 19.00 12.17 9.18
C ARG A 152 20.26 13.01 9.17
N HIS A 153 21.38 12.44 8.77
CA HIS A 153 22.51 13.24 8.29
C HIS A 153 21.91 14.13 7.21
N VAL A 154 21.48 15.34 7.62
CA VAL A 154 21.09 16.38 6.67
C VAL A 154 22.40 16.63 5.96
N ASP A 155 22.45 16.29 4.70
CA ASP A 155 23.52 16.75 3.86
C ASP A 155 23.43 18.27 3.88
N GLU A 156 24.26 18.91 4.71
CA GLU A 156 24.22 20.37 4.93
C GLU A 156 24.31 21.12 3.59
N SER A 157 24.86 20.48 2.54
CA SER A 157 24.89 21.02 1.19
C SER A 157 23.53 21.14 0.52
N ILE A 158 22.49 20.38 1.00
CA ILE A 158 21.14 20.43 0.41
C ILE A 158 20.30 21.60 0.92
N VAL A 159 20.59 22.11 2.14
CA VAL A 159 19.84 23.21 2.75
C VAL A 159 19.80 24.46 1.86
N PRO A 160 20.96 24.99 1.38
CA PRO A 160 20.95 26.17 0.52
C PRO A 160 20.30 25.89 -0.85
N LEU A 161 20.33 24.64 -1.32
CA LEU A 161 19.69 24.28 -2.58
C LEU A 161 18.16 24.29 -2.47
N VAL A 162 17.60 23.72 -1.41
CA VAL A 162 16.15 23.75 -1.16
C VAL A 162 15.67 25.18 -0.94
N ALA A 163 16.39 25.96 -0.12
CA ALA A 163 16.06 27.37 0.10
C ALA A 163 16.09 28.18 -1.21
N LYS A 164 17.06 27.91 -2.10
CA LYS A 164 17.12 28.56 -3.40
C LYS A 164 15.96 28.13 -4.31
N VAL A 165 15.61 26.83 -4.36
CA VAL A 165 14.47 26.34 -5.14
C VAL A 165 13.19 27.05 -4.76
N LEU A 166 12.95 27.23 -3.45
CA LEU A 166 11.79 27.94 -2.94
C LEU A 166 11.83 29.44 -3.27
N ALA A 167 12.97 30.11 -3.02
CA ALA A 167 13.10 31.55 -3.22
C ALA A 167 12.97 31.94 -4.71
N ASP A 168 13.61 31.19 -5.59
CA ASP A 168 13.63 31.45 -7.03
C ASP A 168 12.41 30.85 -7.76
N ARG A 169 11.58 30.08 -7.05
CA ARG A 169 10.48 29.27 -7.65
C ARG A 169 10.98 28.46 -8.86
N SER A 170 12.16 27.83 -8.72
CA SER A 170 12.81 27.09 -9.80
C SER A 170 12.14 25.73 -10.07
N PHE A 171 10.82 25.75 -10.18
CA PHE A 171 9.96 24.60 -10.51
C PHE A 171 8.70 25.10 -11.22
N HIS A 172 8.07 24.20 -11.98
CA HIS A 172 6.81 24.47 -12.66
C HIS A 172 5.94 23.21 -12.67
N PRO A 173 4.60 23.35 -12.71
CA PRO A 173 3.69 22.23 -12.89
C PRO A 173 3.67 21.79 -14.36
N VAL A 174 3.55 20.50 -14.56
CA VAL A 174 3.04 19.87 -15.79
C VAL A 174 1.78 19.11 -15.42
N TYR A 175 0.87 18.95 -16.37
CA TYR A 175 -0.45 18.39 -16.11
C TYR A 175 -0.63 17.10 -16.89
N GLN A 176 -1.06 16.04 -16.21
CA GLN A 176 -1.41 14.79 -16.84
C GLN A 176 -2.93 14.64 -16.85
N PRO A 177 -3.54 14.41 -18.02
CA PRO A 177 -4.99 14.31 -18.11
C PRO A 177 -5.52 13.00 -17.54
N ILE A 178 -6.70 13.10 -16.91
CA ILE A 178 -7.51 11.97 -16.43
C ILE A 178 -8.83 12.02 -17.22
N TYR A 179 -9.11 10.94 -17.96
CA TYR A 179 -10.29 10.85 -18.81
C TYR A 179 -11.32 9.88 -18.25
N SER A 180 -12.59 10.25 -18.37
CA SER A 180 -13.72 9.35 -18.13
C SER A 180 -13.66 8.16 -19.08
N LEU A 181 -13.83 6.97 -18.54
CA LEU A 181 -13.97 5.76 -19.37
C LEU A 181 -15.41 5.58 -19.90
N GLU A 182 -16.37 6.39 -19.49
CA GLU A 182 -17.74 6.35 -20.01
C GLU A 182 -17.87 6.99 -21.39
N ASP A 183 -17.28 8.17 -21.57
CA ASP A 183 -17.45 9.00 -22.77
C ASP A 183 -16.15 9.58 -23.35
N GLY A 184 -15.02 9.35 -22.69
CA GLY A 184 -13.71 9.86 -23.11
C GLY A 184 -13.47 11.34 -22.77
N ARG A 185 -14.35 12.01 -22.02
CA ARG A 185 -14.17 13.43 -21.66
C ARG A 185 -13.09 13.59 -20.62
N LEU A 186 -12.40 14.74 -20.68
CA LEU A 186 -11.47 15.18 -19.66
C LEU A 186 -12.25 15.51 -18.38
N ILE A 187 -11.98 14.82 -17.29
CA ILE A 187 -12.64 15.03 -16.00
C ILE A 187 -11.72 15.68 -14.96
N ALA A 188 -10.42 15.41 -15.06
CA ALA A 188 -9.44 16.01 -14.15
C ALA A 188 -8.06 16.11 -14.83
N VAL A 189 -7.18 16.89 -14.22
CA VAL A 189 -5.75 16.90 -14.51
C VAL A 189 -4.97 16.75 -13.22
N GLU A 190 -3.97 15.86 -13.20
CA GLU A 190 -3.02 15.78 -12.09
C GLU A 190 -1.86 16.73 -12.32
N ALA A 191 -1.58 17.58 -11.33
CA ALA A 191 -0.42 18.47 -11.36
C ALA A 191 0.83 17.76 -10.82
N LEU A 192 1.80 17.62 -11.69
CA LEU A 192 3.09 17.00 -11.41
C LEU A 192 4.19 18.05 -11.46
N THR A 193 4.92 18.25 -10.36
CA THR A 193 5.98 19.26 -10.27
C THR A 193 7.22 18.84 -11.06
N ARG A 194 7.81 19.78 -11.80
CA ARG A 194 9.12 19.63 -12.47
C ARG A 194 10.07 20.69 -11.94
N PHE A 195 11.32 20.31 -11.73
CA PHE A 195 12.35 21.19 -11.17
C PHE A 195 13.39 21.56 -12.22
N ASP A 196 13.66 22.85 -12.37
CA ASP A 196 14.57 23.44 -13.35
C ASP A 196 15.98 23.68 -12.75
N VAL A 197 16.41 22.82 -11.84
CA VAL A 197 17.65 23.00 -11.07
C VAL A 197 18.70 21.94 -11.43
N ARG A 198 19.95 22.37 -11.48
CA ARG A 198 21.09 21.45 -11.63
C ARG A 198 21.85 21.30 -10.32
N PRO A 199 22.37 20.09 -9.98
CA PRO A 199 22.23 18.84 -10.73
C PRO A 199 20.79 18.33 -10.75
N TYR A 200 20.40 17.70 -11.87
CA TYR A 200 19.06 17.14 -12.03
C TYR A 200 18.74 16.12 -10.93
N ARG A 201 17.59 16.29 -10.28
CA ARG A 201 17.02 15.35 -9.32
C ARG A 201 15.55 15.14 -9.67
N THR A 202 15.05 13.93 -9.40
CA THR A 202 13.62 13.63 -9.56
C THR A 202 12.78 14.40 -8.53
N PRO A 203 11.49 14.67 -8.82
CA PRO A 203 10.63 15.41 -7.90
C PRO A 203 10.57 14.81 -6.49
N ASP A 204 10.41 13.47 -6.38
CA ASP A 204 10.42 12.73 -5.12
C ASP A 204 11.67 13.02 -4.27
N ARG A 205 12.85 13.15 -4.91
CA ARG A 205 14.09 13.51 -4.22
C ARG A 205 14.12 14.95 -3.74
N TRP A 206 13.48 15.87 -4.48
CA TRP A 206 13.39 17.26 -4.04
C TRP A 206 12.45 17.41 -2.86
N PHE A 207 11.25 16.78 -2.90
CA PHE A 207 10.32 16.79 -1.79
C PHE A 207 10.90 16.10 -0.54
N ALA A 208 11.56 14.96 -0.69
CA ALA A 208 12.26 14.29 0.42
C ALA A 208 13.41 15.15 1.00
N ALA A 209 14.14 15.87 0.15
CA ALA A 209 15.17 16.80 0.59
C ALA A 209 14.57 17.97 1.39
N ALA A 210 13.50 18.58 0.88
CA ALA A 210 12.79 19.65 1.57
C ALA A 210 12.23 19.17 2.93
N GLU A 211 11.62 18.00 2.99
CA GLU A 211 11.18 17.39 4.25
C GLU A 211 12.32 17.21 5.23
N SER A 212 13.51 16.74 4.75
CA SER A 212 14.67 16.49 5.60
C SER A 212 15.23 17.74 6.27
N VAL A 213 15.02 18.91 5.67
CA VAL A 213 15.47 20.22 6.17
C VAL A 213 14.34 21.05 6.82
N GLY A 214 13.15 20.45 6.99
CA GLY A 214 12.00 21.08 7.61
C GLY A 214 11.22 22.07 6.71
N GLN A 215 11.46 22.05 5.40
CA GLN A 215 10.81 22.91 4.40
C GLN A 215 9.85 22.11 3.48
N GLY A 216 9.46 20.88 3.88
CA GLY A 216 8.58 20.02 3.09
C GLY A 216 7.22 20.67 2.83
N ILE A 217 6.55 21.17 3.88
CA ILE A 217 5.26 21.84 3.78
C ILE A 217 5.35 23.09 2.88
N ASP A 218 6.42 23.88 3.01
CA ASP A 218 6.60 25.08 2.22
C ASP A 218 6.74 24.77 0.73
N LEU A 219 7.47 23.70 0.39
CA LEU A 219 7.62 23.27 -1.01
C LEU A 219 6.33 22.68 -1.58
N GLU A 220 5.61 21.87 -0.82
CA GLU A 220 4.32 21.31 -1.25
C GLU A 220 3.29 22.43 -1.48
N LEU A 221 3.16 23.39 -0.56
CA LEU A 221 2.26 24.52 -0.71
C LEU A 221 2.62 25.40 -1.90
N ALA A 222 3.91 25.67 -2.12
CA ALA A 222 4.37 26.45 -3.28
C ALA A 222 4.09 25.71 -4.60
N ALA A 223 4.20 24.40 -4.63
CA ALA A 223 3.85 23.57 -5.79
C ALA A 223 2.34 23.57 -6.05
N ILE A 224 1.50 23.46 -5.01
CA ILE A 224 0.03 23.55 -5.10
C ILE A 224 -0.39 24.93 -5.60
N GLU A 225 0.19 26.00 -5.08
CA GLU A 225 -0.07 27.37 -5.53
C GLU A 225 0.25 27.52 -7.03
N ALA A 226 1.42 27.06 -7.47
CA ALA A 226 1.79 27.11 -8.87
C ALA A 226 0.86 26.28 -9.77
N ALA A 227 0.39 25.12 -9.29
CA ALA A 227 -0.57 24.29 -9.99
C ALA A 227 -1.93 25.00 -10.15
N LEU A 228 -2.43 25.65 -9.10
CA LEU A 228 -3.66 26.45 -9.14
C LEU A 228 -3.54 27.61 -10.12
N GLU A 229 -2.42 28.33 -10.09
CA GLU A 229 -2.15 29.43 -11.03
C GLU A 229 -2.16 28.97 -12.49
N GLY A 230 -1.52 27.83 -12.77
CA GLY A 230 -1.42 27.29 -14.11
C GLY A 230 -2.75 26.76 -14.67
N THR A 231 -3.71 26.42 -13.82
CA THR A 231 -5.04 25.88 -14.24
C THR A 231 -6.10 26.96 -14.44
N ARG A 232 -5.79 28.26 -14.35
CA ARG A 232 -6.78 29.33 -14.54
C ARG A 232 -7.47 29.33 -15.89
N SER A 233 -6.83 28.78 -16.93
CA SER A 233 -7.38 28.66 -18.28
C SER A 233 -8.18 27.38 -18.52
N LEU A 234 -8.19 26.44 -17.61
CA LEU A 234 -8.98 25.21 -17.74
C LEU A 234 -10.48 25.49 -17.50
N PRO A 235 -11.38 24.74 -18.15
CA PRO A 235 -12.80 24.74 -17.80
C PRO A 235 -13.03 24.49 -16.30
N HIS A 236 -14.06 25.10 -15.74
CA HIS A 236 -14.35 25.02 -14.30
C HIS A 236 -14.77 23.61 -13.86
N ASP A 237 -15.33 22.82 -14.77
CA ASP A 237 -15.75 21.43 -14.54
C ASP A 237 -14.61 20.41 -14.61
N VAL A 238 -13.40 20.84 -14.99
CA VAL A 238 -12.19 20.00 -14.92
C VAL A 238 -11.54 20.13 -13.56
N ILE A 239 -11.44 19.03 -12.83
CA ILE A 239 -10.91 18.99 -11.48
C ILE A 239 -9.38 19.06 -11.51
N LEU A 240 -8.78 19.78 -10.56
CA LEU A 240 -7.32 19.75 -10.35
C LEU A 240 -6.97 18.75 -9.24
N SER A 241 -6.16 17.75 -9.57
CA SER A 241 -5.60 16.83 -8.59
C SER A 241 -4.18 17.24 -8.20
N VAL A 242 -3.90 17.26 -6.90
CA VAL A 242 -2.61 17.67 -6.32
C VAL A 242 -2.17 16.69 -5.22
N ASN A 243 -0.88 16.40 -5.18
CA ASN A 243 -0.27 15.59 -4.13
C ASN A 243 -0.02 16.43 -2.87
N ALA A 244 -0.38 15.91 -1.69
CA ALA A 244 -0.06 16.54 -0.41
C ALA A 244 0.18 15.52 0.71
N SER A 245 1.20 15.79 1.52
CA SER A 245 1.46 15.00 2.72
C SER A 245 0.41 15.27 3.83
N PRO A 246 0.19 14.34 4.77
CA PRO A 246 -0.69 14.55 5.92
C PRO A 246 -0.33 15.80 6.73
N ALA A 247 0.94 16.20 6.75
CA ALA A 247 1.40 17.41 7.42
C ALA A 247 0.88 18.68 6.71
N THR A 248 0.95 18.71 5.40
CA THR A 248 0.44 19.82 4.57
C THR A 248 -1.08 19.91 4.62
N LEU A 249 -1.80 18.78 4.68
CA LEU A 249 -3.26 18.79 4.89
C LEU A 249 -3.66 19.49 6.19
N GLY A 250 -2.83 19.37 7.24
CA GLY A 250 -3.05 20.03 8.53
C GLY A 250 -2.69 21.52 8.56
N ASP A 251 -1.92 22.01 7.60
CA ASP A 251 -1.43 23.38 7.59
C ASP A 251 -2.56 24.39 7.21
N PRO A 252 -2.76 25.48 7.99
CA PRO A 252 -3.78 26.46 7.69
C PRO A 252 -3.64 27.12 6.30
N ARG A 253 -2.41 27.28 5.81
CA ARG A 253 -2.14 27.90 4.50
C ARG A 253 -2.75 27.13 3.33
N LEU A 254 -2.88 25.81 3.43
CA LEU A 254 -3.59 25.03 2.40
C LEU A 254 -5.07 25.46 2.30
N ARG A 255 -5.73 25.67 3.45
CA ARG A 255 -7.11 26.15 3.48
C ARG A 255 -7.24 27.55 2.92
N ASP A 256 -6.26 28.41 3.19
CA ASP A 256 -6.22 29.77 2.64
C ASP A 256 -6.09 29.75 1.11
N LEU A 257 -5.25 28.85 0.55
CA LEU A 257 -5.12 28.64 -0.90
C LEU A 257 -6.44 28.16 -1.52
N ILE A 258 -7.13 27.21 -0.86
CA ILE A 258 -8.44 26.73 -1.33
C ILE A 258 -9.47 27.87 -1.34
N HIS A 259 -9.55 28.67 -0.28
CA HIS A 259 -10.47 29.82 -0.20
C HIS A 259 -10.19 30.90 -1.24
N GLN A 260 -8.93 31.08 -1.65
CA GLN A 260 -8.55 32.02 -2.70
C GLN A 260 -8.89 31.53 -4.11
N ASN A 261 -9.20 30.23 -4.27
CA ASN A 261 -9.52 29.61 -5.54
C ASN A 261 -10.88 28.85 -5.50
N PRO A 262 -11.99 29.51 -5.12
CA PRO A 262 -13.27 28.85 -4.83
C PRO A 262 -13.93 28.21 -6.07
N GLU A 263 -13.53 28.64 -7.27
CA GLU A 263 -14.09 28.16 -8.53
C GLU A 263 -13.39 26.89 -9.05
N ARG A 264 -12.26 26.48 -8.42
CA ARG A 264 -11.50 25.30 -8.82
C ARG A 264 -11.79 24.13 -7.89
N GLU A 265 -12.48 23.10 -8.41
CA GLU A 265 -12.60 21.85 -7.68
C GLU A 265 -11.23 21.17 -7.53
N LEU A 266 -10.97 20.70 -6.32
CA LEU A 266 -9.70 20.07 -5.96
C LEU A 266 -9.91 18.63 -5.51
N ILE A 267 -9.04 17.74 -6.01
CA ILE A 267 -8.73 16.45 -5.39
C ILE A 267 -7.38 16.58 -4.73
N VAL A 268 -7.26 16.16 -3.47
CA VAL A 268 -5.97 16.02 -2.80
C VAL A 268 -5.63 14.55 -2.66
N GLU A 269 -4.50 14.17 -3.23
CA GLU A 269 -3.99 12.80 -3.24
C GLU A 269 -3.11 12.55 -2.03
N ILE A 270 -3.38 11.44 -1.34
CA ILE A 270 -2.58 10.95 -0.23
C ILE A 270 -1.91 9.66 -0.69
N THR A 271 -0.57 9.68 -0.78
CA THR A 271 0.19 8.52 -1.23
C THR A 271 0.19 7.40 -0.19
N GLU A 272 0.27 6.14 -0.64
CA GLU A 272 0.39 4.95 0.23
C GLU A 272 1.52 5.06 1.26
N HIS A 273 2.63 5.68 0.88
CA HIS A 273 3.81 5.82 1.72
C HIS A 273 3.70 6.93 2.78
N ALA A 274 2.58 7.66 2.81
CA ALA A 274 2.33 8.67 3.83
C ALA A 274 2.24 8.03 5.21
N VAL A 275 3.18 8.38 6.09
CA VAL A 275 3.16 7.89 7.48
C VAL A 275 2.07 8.62 8.25
N VAL A 276 0.97 7.93 8.52
CA VAL A 276 -0.15 8.45 9.32
C VAL A 276 0.01 7.98 10.76
N ALA A 277 0.54 8.85 11.62
CA ALA A 277 0.72 8.55 13.05
C ALA A 277 -0.63 8.47 13.81
N ASP A 278 -1.61 9.26 13.41
CA ASP A 278 -2.93 9.33 14.03
C ASP A 278 -4.05 9.51 12.98
N TYR A 279 -4.75 8.43 12.67
CA TYR A 279 -5.90 8.47 11.76
C TYR A 279 -7.10 9.26 12.30
N HIS A 280 -7.26 9.37 13.62
CA HIS A 280 -8.35 10.14 14.19
C HIS A 280 -8.15 11.64 13.89
N LEU A 281 -6.91 12.11 14.08
CA LEU A 281 -6.53 13.47 13.74
C LEU A 281 -6.69 13.74 12.23
N LEU A 282 -6.16 12.83 11.40
CA LEU A 282 -6.23 12.97 9.93
C LEU A 282 -7.69 12.98 9.44
N LYS A 283 -8.56 12.13 9.98
CA LYS A 283 -10.00 12.16 9.67
C LYS A 283 -10.64 13.52 9.99
N GLY A 284 -10.27 14.12 11.12
CA GLY A 284 -10.75 15.45 11.48
C GLY A 284 -10.29 16.54 10.51
N ILE A 285 -9.05 16.44 10.00
CA ILE A 285 -8.50 17.35 8.99
C ILE A 285 -9.22 17.15 7.66
N VAL A 286 -9.31 15.92 7.18
CA VAL A 286 -10.02 15.52 5.95
C VAL A 286 -11.49 15.98 5.99
N GLY A 287 -12.19 15.81 7.12
CA GLY A 287 -13.57 16.30 7.28
C GLY A 287 -13.70 17.82 7.10
N LYS A 288 -12.70 18.60 7.55
CA LYS A 288 -12.68 20.04 7.33
C LYS A 288 -12.41 20.41 5.87
N LEU A 289 -11.54 19.68 5.17
CA LEU A 289 -11.27 19.91 3.75
C LEU A 289 -12.50 19.56 2.89
N ARG A 290 -13.19 18.46 3.20
CA ARG A 290 -14.46 18.10 2.57
C ARG A 290 -15.54 19.16 2.74
N ALA A 291 -15.60 19.80 3.91
CA ALA A 291 -16.53 20.91 4.13
C ALA A 291 -16.22 22.14 3.26
N LEU A 292 -15.03 22.23 2.68
CA LEU A 292 -14.62 23.25 1.70
C LEU A 292 -14.80 22.78 0.24
N GLY A 293 -15.38 21.58 0.02
CA GLY A 293 -15.57 21.02 -1.32
C GLY A 293 -14.38 20.24 -1.87
N VAL A 294 -13.33 20.02 -1.06
CA VAL A 294 -12.16 19.22 -1.50
C VAL A 294 -12.49 17.74 -1.44
N ARG A 295 -12.18 17.03 -2.52
CA ARG A 295 -12.25 15.56 -2.61
C ARG A 295 -10.90 14.97 -2.21
N ILE A 296 -10.91 13.76 -1.66
CA ILE A 296 -9.70 13.04 -1.25
C ILE A 296 -9.50 11.84 -2.17
N ALA A 297 -8.29 11.67 -2.66
CA ALA A 297 -7.88 10.46 -3.34
C ALA A 297 -6.85 9.69 -2.51
N VAL A 298 -6.91 8.37 -2.57
CA VAL A 298 -5.82 7.49 -2.12
C VAL A 298 -5.10 6.99 -3.35
N ASP A 299 -3.81 7.29 -3.39
CA ASP A 299 -2.92 6.97 -4.50
C ASP A 299 -2.19 5.64 -4.30
N ASP A 300 -1.68 5.05 -5.40
CA ASP A 300 -0.91 3.79 -5.44
C ASP A 300 -1.66 2.58 -4.84
N ALA A 301 -3.00 2.51 -4.99
CA ALA A 301 -3.79 1.40 -4.47
C ALA A 301 -3.43 0.08 -5.17
N GLY A 302 -2.96 -0.89 -4.39
CA GLY A 302 -2.53 -2.21 -4.88
C GLY A 302 -1.03 -2.45 -4.82
N ALA A 303 -0.20 -1.44 -4.59
CA ALA A 303 1.23 -1.59 -4.41
C ALA A 303 1.58 -2.19 -3.04
N GLY A 304 0.72 -2.04 -2.01
CA GLY A 304 0.95 -2.59 -0.68
C GLY A 304 -0.27 -2.63 0.25
N PHE A 305 -0.02 -3.00 1.52
CA PHE A 305 -1.07 -3.12 2.55
C PHE A 305 -1.54 -1.76 3.09
N SER A 306 -0.71 -0.73 3.01
CA SER A 306 -0.97 0.59 3.59
C SER A 306 -2.09 1.30 2.86
N SER A 307 -2.17 1.15 1.53
CA SER A 307 -3.21 1.74 0.70
C SER A 307 -4.61 1.28 1.10
N LEU A 308 -4.80 -0.03 1.34
CA LEU A 308 -6.10 -0.55 1.82
C LEU A 308 -6.47 0.00 3.19
N GLN A 309 -5.49 0.21 4.07
CA GLN A 309 -5.74 0.83 5.37
C GLN A 309 -6.17 2.30 5.22
N HIS A 310 -5.49 3.08 4.37
CA HIS A 310 -5.88 4.46 4.06
C HIS A 310 -7.29 4.52 3.50
N ILE A 311 -7.61 3.67 2.51
CA ILE A 311 -8.94 3.60 1.91
C ILE A 311 -10.02 3.34 2.97
N VAL A 312 -9.85 2.30 3.81
CA VAL A 312 -10.84 1.95 4.85
C VAL A 312 -10.95 3.03 5.92
N GLN A 313 -9.84 3.69 6.29
CA GLN A 313 -9.85 4.70 7.34
C GLN A 313 -10.36 6.06 6.85
N LEU A 314 -10.04 6.47 5.63
CA LEU A 314 -10.36 7.80 5.13
C LEU A 314 -11.66 7.86 4.35
N GLY A 315 -12.10 6.73 3.74
CA GLY A 315 -13.27 6.67 2.85
C GLY A 315 -13.12 7.68 1.72
N PRO A 316 -12.11 7.54 0.84
CA PRO A 316 -11.82 8.55 -0.18
C PRO A 316 -12.92 8.58 -1.24
N GLU A 317 -13.06 9.72 -1.91
CA GLU A 317 -13.92 9.89 -3.07
C GLU A 317 -13.31 9.28 -4.34
N THR A 318 -11.97 9.12 -4.36
CA THR A 318 -11.26 8.55 -5.52
C THR A 318 -10.21 7.54 -5.06
N ILE A 319 -10.13 6.42 -5.75
CA ILE A 319 -9.09 5.39 -5.55
C ILE A 319 -8.30 5.28 -6.84
N LYS A 320 -6.99 5.57 -6.79
CA LYS A 320 -6.08 5.47 -7.94
C LYS A 320 -5.34 4.15 -7.88
N VAL A 321 -5.48 3.34 -8.92
CA VAL A 321 -4.89 1.99 -8.98
C VAL A 321 -3.50 2.07 -9.58
N ASP A 322 -2.51 1.58 -8.83
CA ASP A 322 -1.09 1.60 -9.20
C ASP A 322 -0.78 0.86 -10.50
N ILE A 323 0.21 1.35 -11.23
CA ILE A 323 0.70 0.79 -12.49
C ILE A 323 1.03 -0.71 -12.42
N SER A 324 1.50 -1.21 -11.28
CA SER A 324 1.85 -2.63 -11.10
C SER A 324 0.65 -3.57 -11.23
N LEU A 325 -0.56 -3.08 -10.92
CA LEU A 325 -1.81 -3.80 -11.09
C LEU A 325 -2.46 -3.47 -12.44
N THR A 326 -2.29 -2.26 -12.92
CA THR A 326 -2.88 -1.78 -14.18
C THR A 326 -2.33 -2.51 -15.39
N GLN A 327 -1.00 -2.61 -15.49
CA GLN A 327 -0.34 -3.23 -16.64
C GLN A 327 -0.48 -4.75 -16.64
N GLY A 328 -0.79 -5.31 -17.81
CA GLY A 328 -0.94 -6.75 -18.03
C GLY A 328 -2.22 -7.35 -17.44
N VAL A 329 -3.22 -6.53 -17.11
CA VAL A 329 -4.56 -6.99 -16.69
C VAL A 329 -5.23 -7.80 -17.78
N SER A 330 -5.00 -7.48 -19.05
CA SER A 330 -5.54 -8.20 -20.21
C SER A 330 -5.05 -9.64 -20.32
N THR A 331 -3.81 -9.91 -19.87
CA THR A 331 -3.16 -11.21 -20.02
C THR A 331 -3.13 -12.05 -18.74
N SER A 332 -3.33 -11.43 -17.57
CA SER A 332 -3.24 -12.10 -16.27
C SER A 332 -4.62 -12.32 -15.64
N PRO A 333 -5.12 -13.57 -15.55
CA PRO A 333 -6.38 -13.86 -14.86
C PRO A 333 -6.38 -13.41 -13.38
N LEU A 334 -5.23 -13.49 -12.71
CA LEU A 334 -5.11 -13.09 -11.30
C LEU A 334 -5.25 -11.57 -11.13
N ARG A 335 -4.57 -10.78 -11.97
CA ARG A 335 -4.71 -9.32 -11.97
C ARG A 335 -6.14 -8.90 -12.30
N ARG A 336 -6.76 -9.56 -13.26
CA ARG A 336 -8.16 -9.31 -13.64
C ARG A 336 -9.12 -9.58 -12.49
N ALA A 337 -8.94 -10.68 -11.76
CA ALA A 337 -9.76 -10.99 -10.59
C ALA A 337 -9.60 -9.95 -9.47
N LEU A 338 -8.37 -9.50 -9.21
CA LEU A 338 -8.09 -8.45 -8.22
C LEU A 338 -8.67 -7.11 -8.67
N ALA A 339 -8.50 -6.72 -9.94
CA ALA A 339 -9.08 -5.52 -10.52
C ALA A 339 -10.61 -5.50 -10.37
N GLY A 340 -11.28 -6.61 -10.70
CA GLY A 340 -12.73 -6.75 -10.50
C GLY A 340 -13.15 -6.58 -9.04
N SER A 341 -12.37 -7.10 -8.09
CA SER A 341 -12.65 -6.92 -6.66
C SER A 341 -12.49 -5.47 -6.18
N LEU A 342 -11.49 -4.74 -6.72
CA LEU A 342 -11.30 -3.32 -6.41
C LEU A 342 -12.43 -2.46 -6.99
N ILE A 343 -12.87 -2.77 -8.21
CA ILE A 343 -14.01 -2.08 -8.84
C ILE A 343 -15.28 -2.31 -8.02
N GLU A 344 -15.58 -3.57 -7.65
CA GLU A 344 -16.73 -3.87 -6.80
C GLU A 344 -16.67 -3.14 -5.45
N PHE A 345 -15.48 -3.07 -4.86
CA PHE A 345 -15.26 -2.32 -3.63
C PHE A 345 -15.53 -0.82 -3.83
N ALA A 346 -14.97 -0.20 -4.87
CA ALA A 346 -15.17 1.21 -5.19
C ALA A 346 -16.66 1.53 -5.40
N GLN A 347 -17.37 0.73 -6.19
CA GLN A 347 -18.81 0.87 -6.41
C GLN A 347 -19.63 0.77 -5.12
N ARG A 348 -19.29 -0.17 -4.22
CA ARG A 348 -20.00 -0.32 -2.94
C ARG A 348 -19.75 0.80 -1.96
N THR A 349 -18.60 1.47 -2.06
CA THR A 349 -18.22 2.60 -1.20
C THR A 349 -18.58 3.94 -1.79
N GLY A 350 -18.98 3.99 -3.07
CA GLY A 350 -19.28 5.22 -3.81
C GLY A 350 -18.03 6.00 -4.21
N ALA A 351 -16.86 5.35 -4.23
CA ALA A 351 -15.62 5.93 -4.71
C ALA A 351 -15.47 5.75 -6.22
N GLU A 352 -14.90 6.73 -6.90
CA GLU A 352 -14.47 6.63 -8.30
C GLU A 352 -13.14 5.88 -8.38
N LEU A 353 -13.01 4.93 -9.30
CA LEU A 353 -11.78 4.18 -9.53
C LEU A 353 -11.05 4.70 -10.76
N VAL A 354 -9.88 5.29 -10.54
CA VAL A 354 -8.98 5.78 -11.59
C VAL A 354 -7.87 4.76 -11.83
N VAL A 355 -7.69 4.34 -13.06
CA VAL A 355 -6.64 3.41 -13.48
C VAL A 355 -5.42 4.19 -13.93
N GLU A 356 -4.27 3.97 -13.28
CA GLU A 356 -3.04 4.69 -13.57
C GLU A 356 -2.04 3.92 -14.42
N GLY A 357 -1.10 4.65 -15.02
CA GLY A 357 0.03 4.07 -15.75
C GLY A 357 -0.38 3.22 -16.94
N LEU A 358 -1.53 3.50 -17.55
CA LEU A 358 -2.00 2.76 -18.71
C LEU A 358 -1.17 3.08 -19.95
N GLU A 359 -0.61 2.04 -20.58
CA GLU A 359 0.25 2.18 -21.78
C GLU A 359 -0.26 1.34 -22.97
N GLU A 360 -1.04 0.28 -22.70
CA GLU A 360 -1.46 -0.70 -23.72
C GLU A 360 -2.96 -0.67 -23.98
N VAL A 361 -3.35 -0.70 -25.27
CA VAL A 361 -4.77 -0.66 -25.69
C VAL A 361 -5.56 -1.87 -25.18
N HIS A 362 -4.95 -3.06 -25.14
CA HIS A 362 -5.63 -4.26 -24.66
C HIS A 362 -5.97 -4.19 -23.16
N ASP A 363 -5.10 -3.54 -22.38
CA ASP A 363 -5.36 -3.29 -20.96
C ASP A 363 -6.49 -2.27 -20.81
N LEU A 364 -6.51 -1.19 -21.62
CA LEU A 364 -7.61 -0.21 -21.66
C LEU A 364 -8.97 -0.90 -21.92
N ILE A 365 -9.05 -1.73 -22.97
CA ILE A 365 -10.26 -2.47 -23.31
C ILE A 365 -10.72 -3.35 -22.14
N THR A 366 -9.76 -3.97 -21.44
CA THR A 366 -10.05 -4.83 -20.29
C THR A 366 -10.58 -4.02 -19.10
N TRP A 367 -9.98 -2.88 -18.78
CA TRP A 367 -10.46 -2.00 -17.71
C TRP A 367 -11.84 -1.41 -18.00
N ILE A 368 -12.08 -1.01 -19.26
CA ILE A 368 -13.43 -0.62 -19.72
C ILE A 368 -14.44 -1.77 -19.53
N ALA A 369 -14.03 -3.01 -19.82
CA ALA A 369 -14.91 -4.17 -19.68
C ALA A 369 -15.21 -4.53 -18.23
N LEU A 370 -14.27 -4.31 -17.33
CA LEU A 370 -14.42 -4.52 -15.92
C LEU A 370 -15.29 -3.44 -15.26
N GLY A 371 -15.40 -2.24 -15.85
CA GLY A 371 -16.23 -1.16 -15.33
C GLY A 371 -15.48 -0.16 -14.47
N ALA A 372 -14.19 0.10 -14.74
CA ALA A 372 -13.47 1.23 -14.15
C ALA A 372 -14.07 2.57 -14.62
N ASP A 373 -13.96 3.61 -13.78
CA ASP A 373 -14.61 4.90 -14.02
C ASP A 373 -13.75 5.84 -14.87
N ALA A 374 -12.44 5.90 -14.60
CA ALA A 374 -11.53 6.81 -15.26
C ALA A 374 -10.14 6.21 -15.49
N VAL A 375 -9.35 6.87 -16.32
CA VAL A 375 -8.01 6.42 -16.71
C VAL A 375 -7.02 7.55 -16.83
N GLN A 376 -5.79 7.25 -16.44
CA GLN A 376 -4.60 8.07 -16.60
C GLN A 376 -3.45 7.19 -17.10
N GLY A 377 -2.62 7.68 -18.01
CA GLY A 377 -1.45 6.94 -18.49
C GLY A 377 -0.94 7.46 -19.83
N TYR A 378 0.23 6.98 -20.22
CA TYR A 378 0.89 7.47 -21.44
C TYR A 378 0.14 7.15 -22.73
N LEU A 379 -0.73 6.14 -22.70
CA LEU A 379 -1.59 5.82 -23.83
C LEU A 379 -2.60 6.93 -24.11
N VAL A 380 -3.16 7.53 -23.07
CA VAL A 380 -4.23 8.54 -23.17
C VAL A 380 -3.72 9.97 -23.07
N GLY A 381 -2.56 10.19 -22.44
CA GLY A 381 -1.93 11.50 -22.34
C GLY A 381 -0.69 11.50 -21.47
N ARG A 382 0.38 12.11 -21.96
CA ARG A 382 1.61 12.33 -21.18
C ARG A 382 1.51 13.63 -20.38
N PRO A 383 2.21 13.71 -19.23
CA PRO A 383 2.34 14.99 -18.53
C PRO A 383 2.92 16.07 -19.44
N GLY A 384 2.26 17.22 -19.52
CA GLY A 384 2.67 18.33 -20.38
C GLY A 384 2.10 19.68 -19.93
N ALA A 385 2.38 20.72 -20.72
CA ALA A 385 1.75 22.03 -20.51
C ALA A 385 0.27 21.98 -20.94
N LEU A 386 -0.53 22.87 -20.34
CA LEU A 386 -1.90 23.11 -20.81
C LEU A 386 -1.90 23.92 -22.12
N PRO A 387 -2.94 23.77 -22.99
CA PRO A 387 -4.14 22.95 -22.78
C PRO A 387 -3.90 21.48 -23.13
N VAL A 388 -4.72 20.58 -22.54
CA VAL A 388 -4.84 19.18 -22.93
C VAL A 388 -6.12 18.97 -23.74
N ALA A 389 -6.23 17.86 -24.45
CA ALA A 389 -7.44 17.54 -25.24
C ALA A 389 -8.66 17.36 -24.31
N GLU A 390 -9.78 17.99 -24.64
CA GLU A 390 -11.03 17.91 -23.86
C GLU A 390 -11.69 16.51 -24.00
N VAL A 391 -11.45 15.83 -25.11
CA VAL A 391 -11.95 14.47 -25.38
C VAL A 391 -10.82 13.60 -25.89
N ASN A 392 -10.73 12.38 -25.35
CA ASN A 392 -9.82 11.34 -25.84
C ASN A 392 -10.51 10.51 -26.93
N GLU A 393 -10.08 10.70 -28.17
CA GLU A 393 -10.71 10.06 -29.34
C GLU A 393 -10.61 8.51 -29.30
N LEU A 394 -9.54 7.96 -28.73
CA LEU A 394 -9.38 6.50 -28.58
C LEU A 394 -10.48 5.91 -27.68
N ILE A 395 -10.71 6.52 -26.52
CA ILE A 395 -11.75 6.06 -25.58
C ILE A 395 -13.14 6.22 -26.22
N ALA A 396 -13.39 7.37 -26.83
CA ALA A 396 -14.66 7.66 -27.48
C ALA A 396 -14.98 6.65 -28.60
N SER A 397 -13.98 6.31 -29.45
CA SER A 397 -14.14 5.32 -30.51
C SER A 397 -14.41 3.91 -29.99
N LEU A 398 -13.67 3.46 -28.97
CA LEU A 398 -13.86 2.14 -28.36
C LEU A 398 -15.24 2.00 -27.70
N ARG A 399 -15.81 3.08 -27.21
CA ARG A 399 -17.18 3.08 -26.67
C ARG A 399 -18.24 3.05 -27.74
N SER A 400 -18.05 3.79 -28.81
CA SER A 400 -18.99 3.79 -29.97
C SER A 400 -19.08 2.40 -30.63
N GLU A 401 -17.95 1.75 -30.89
CA GLU A 401 -17.90 0.40 -31.44
C GLU A 401 -18.60 -0.64 -30.52
N ARG A 402 -18.48 -0.49 -29.21
CA ARG A 402 -19.17 -1.38 -28.27
C ARG A 402 -20.67 -1.14 -28.19
N ALA A 403 -21.13 0.08 -28.40
CA ALA A 403 -22.54 0.42 -28.40
C ALA A 403 -23.25 -0.17 -29.66
N GLU A 404 -22.55 -0.21 -30.79
CA GLU A 404 -23.05 -0.79 -32.04
C GLU A 404 -23.09 -2.33 -32.03
N GLN A 405 -22.32 -2.99 -31.13
CA GLN A 405 -22.29 -4.47 -31.03
C GLN A 405 -23.31 -5.04 -30.03
N ARG A 406 -24.06 -4.20 -29.32
CA ARG A 406 -25.13 -4.59 -28.39
C ARG A 406 -26.50 -4.41 -29.01
#